data_b466d7430c0b212d912afb52808b66ca
#
_entry.id   b466d7430c0b212d912afb52808b66ca
#
_cell.length_a   1.000
_cell.length_b   1.000
_cell.length_c   1.000
_cell.angle_alpha   90.00
_cell.angle_beta   90.00
_cell.angle_gamma   90.00
#
_symmetry.space_group_name_H-M   'P 1'
#
loop_
_entity.id
_entity.type
_entity.pdbx_description
1 polymer ?
#
loop_
_entity_poly.entity_id
_entity_poly.type
_entity_poly.pdbx_seq_one_letter_code
_entity_poly.pdbx_strand_id
1 'polypeptide(L)'
;MAAPKSAISDRYEPIDQRLKAGGVVILDGGIGSELQEVGYPDSAKDRPANFTWGSLAISEAPEKLIEVHRRYAETGCDVIETHTFALNRIYSGIERGKLDLPKDAWKDLAIESVRLAREGARRAGRPDVSVAFACRTMDWPGDQQEEARDYEGTYVPLDFDNYLKPLAELLANAEGDDKPDLVLMEIQKEIPEDLLFPDYQLFIDTGIPLWISYRRSVGAIIDVDGGVVLEDGDRFGNAAAVFEQMGAAAVLVNCLPSDKVDGVAPWLREFTSLPIGAYPNMGTYLRYEWDWSVCPTPEQFLASARSWVDEGMQIIGGCCGARPAHIKALVDGLQLAVVD
;
A
#
# COMPACT_ATOMS: atom_id res chain seq x y z
N MET A 1 10.57 -15.11 26.94
CA MET A 1 9.18 -14.74 27.28
C MET A 1 8.69 -13.96 26.08
N ALA A 2 7.68 -14.44 25.37
CA ALA A 2 7.09 -13.68 24.27
C ALA A 2 6.49 -12.38 24.84
N ALA A 3 6.77 -11.23 24.22
CA ALA A 3 6.11 -9.99 24.55
C ALA A 3 4.58 -10.19 24.44
N PRO A 4 3.76 -9.58 25.32
CA PRO A 4 2.33 -9.65 25.17
C PRO A 4 1.99 -9.11 23.78
N LYS A 5 1.22 -9.87 22.98
CA LYS A 5 0.67 -9.35 21.72
C LYS A 5 0.00 -8.02 22.08
N SER A 6 0.44 -6.91 21.45
CA SER A 6 -0.23 -5.63 21.64
C SER A 6 -1.68 -5.83 21.21
N ALA A 7 -2.62 -5.36 22.00
CA ALA A 7 -4.01 -5.31 21.58
C ALA A 7 -4.09 -4.50 20.27
N ILE A 8 -4.85 -5.02 19.31
CA ILE A 8 -5.16 -4.25 18.09
C ILE A 8 -5.79 -2.92 18.49
N SER A 9 -5.60 -1.89 17.68
CA SER A 9 -6.14 -0.56 17.98
C SER A 9 -7.68 -0.56 17.90
N ASP A 10 -8.31 0.32 18.67
CA ASP A 10 -9.77 0.51 18.64
C ASP A 10 -10.28 0.88 17.23
N ARG A 11 -9.45 1.45 16.39
CA ARG A 11 -9.80 1.80 15.01
C ARG A 11 -9.69 0.60 14.06
N TYR A 12 -8.77 -0.33 14.31
CA TYR A 12 -8.63 -1.54 13.49
C TYR A 12 -9.59 -2.67 13.92
N GLU A 13 -10.02 -2.70 15.16
CA GLU A 13 -10.90 -3.76 15.67
C GLU A 13 -12.19 -3.93 14.85
N PRO A 14 -12.92 -2.86 14.45
CA PRO A 14 -14.09 -2.99 13.56
C PRO A 14 -13.75 -3.58 12.19
N ILE A 15 -12.57 -3.28 11.66
CA ILE A 15 -12.07 -3.84 10.39
C ILE A 15 -11.84 -5.34 10.55
N ASP A 16 -11.11 -5.75 11.57
CA ASP A 16 -10.82 -7.15 11.87
C ASP A 16 -12.11 -7.98 12.06
N GLN A 17 -13.07 -7.44 12.81
CA GLN A 17 -14.37 -8.08 12.99
C GLN A 17 -15.16 -8.20 11.69
N ARG A 18 -15.16 -7.16 10.84
CA ARG A 18 -15.84 -7.17 9.54
C ARG A 18 -15.20 -8.19 8.59
N LEU A 19 -13.87 -8.24 8.50
CA LEU A 19 -13.15 -9.22 7.67
C LEU A 19 -13.41 -10.66 8.14
N LYS A 20 -13.41 -10.92 9.45
CA LYS A 20 -13.76 -12.24 10.04
C LYS A 20 -15.21 -12.64 9.77
N ALA A 21 -16.11 -11.69 9.64
CA ALA A 21 -17.50 -11.93 9.26
C ALA A 21 -17.73 -12.07 7.74
N GLY A 22 -16.68 -12.02 6.93
CA GLY A 22 -16.78 -12.08 5.47
C GLY A 22 -17.22 -10.78 4.79
N GLY A 23 -17.24 -9.67 5.53
CA GLY A 23 -17.63 -8.37 5.00
C GLY A 23 -16.51 -7.67 4.22
N VAL A 24 -16.87 -6.58 3.52
CA VAL A 24 -15.97 -5.82 2.66
C VAL A 24 -15.42 -4.59 3.39
N VAL A 25 -14.14 -4.34 3.23
CA VAL A 25 -13.39 -3.18 3.74
C VAL A 25 -12.89 -2.35 2.56
N ILE A 26 -13.08 -1.04 2.61
CA ILE A 26 -12.67 -0.13 1.54
C ILE A 26 -11.41 0.62 1.95
N LEU A 27 -10.34 0.44 1.17
CA LEU A 27 -9.10 1.21 1.22
C LEU A 27 -9.26 2.50 0.41
N ASP A 28 -8.41 3.48 0.63
CA ASP A 28 -8.38 4.72 -0.15
C ASP A 28 -7.83 4.54 -1.58
N GLY A 29 -7.37 5.61 -2.19
CA GLY A 29 -6.87 5.63 -3.57
C GLY A 29 -5.46 6.17 -3.69
N GLY A 30 -5.07 6.53 -4.91
CA GLY A 30 -3.71 6.95 -5.23
C GLY A 30 -3.31 8.30 -4.63
N ILE A 31 -2.69 8.32 -3.45
CA ILE A 31 -2.27 9.55 -2.76
C ILE A 31 -1.34 10.38 -3.64
N GLY A 32 -0.32 9.78 -4.25
CA GLY A 32 0.63 10.50 -5.10
C GLY A 32 -0.02 11.17 -6.30
N SER A 33 -0.96 10.51 -6.97
CA SER A 33 -1.71 11.10 -8.07
C SER A 33 -2.69 12.19 -7.62
N GLU A 34 -3.31 12.05 -6.43
CA GLU A 34 -4.18 13.09 -5.88
C GLU A 34 -3.39 14.30 -5.36
N LEU A 35 -2.13 14.11 -4.89
CA LEU A 35 -1.22 15.21 -4.56
C LEU A 35 -0.95 16.11 -5.76
N GLN A 36 -0.80 15.55 -6.96
CA GLN A 36 -0.65 16.33 -8.20
C GLN A 36 -1.89 17.19 -8.46
N GLU A 37 -3.10 16.67 -8.22
CA GLU A 37 -4.34 17.42 -8.37
C GLU A 37 -4.47 18.61 -7.40
N VAL A 38 -3.91 18.48 -6.19
CA VAL A 38 -3.84 19.62 -5.25
C VAL A 38 -2.62 20.52 -5.49
N GLY A 39 -1.91 20.30 -6.62
CA GLY A 39 -0.83 21.16 -7.09
C GLY A 39 0.52 20.91 -6.43
N TYR A 40 0.80 19.69 -5.95
CA TYR A 40 2.15 19.27 -5.59
C TYR A 40 2.87 18.76 -6.86
N PRO A 41 4.13 19.14 -7.11
CA PRO A 41 4.85 18.76 -8.33
C PRO A 41 4.99 17.23 -8.47
N ASP A 42 4.96 16.73 -9.70
CA ASP A 42 5.32 15.35 -10.00
C ASP A 42 6.81 15.13 -9.72
N SER A 43 7.11 14.37 -8.68
CA SER A 43 8.49 14.12 -8.25
C SER A 43 9.30 13.30 -9.27
N ALA A 44 8.64 12.49 -10.12
CA ALA A 44 9.32 11.74 -11.17
C ALA A 44 9.81 12.65 -12.29
N LYS A 45 8.98 13.63 -12.65
CA LYS A 45 9.24 14.55 -13.78
C LYS A 45 10.13 15.72 -13.37
N ASP A 46 9.84 16.31 -12.20
CA ASP A 46 10.47 17.55 -11.76
C ASP A 46 11.73 17.32 -10.92
N ARG A 47 11.92 16.11 -10.37
CA ARG A 47 13.04 15.74 -9.50
C ARG A 47 13.55 14.31 -9.74
N PRO A 48 14.01 13.98 -10.96
CA PRO A 48 14.36 12.59 -11.31
C PRO A 48 15.49 12.01 -10.43
N ALA A 49 16.44 12.83 -9.99
CA ALA A 49 17.57 12.39 -9.16
C ALA A 49 17.18 12.05 -7.71
N ASN A 50 16.02 12.53 -7.24
CA ASN A 50 15.51 12.37 -5.88
C ASN A 50 14.08 11.81 -5.91
N PHE A 51 13.83 10.87 -6.80
CA PHE A 51 12.50 10.33 -7.03
C PHE A 51 11.93 9.62 -5.79
N THR A 52 11.07 10.31 -5.07
CA THR A 52 10.47 9.87 -3.81
C THR A 52 8.96 9.63 -3.92
N TRP A 53 8.41 9.57 -5.15
CA TRP A 53 6.96 9.43 -5.40
C TRP A 53 6.09 10.43 -4.63
N GLY A 54 6.65 11.60 -4.33
CA GLY A 54 5.97 12.65 -3.56
C GLY A 54 6.09 12.52 -2.04
N SER A 55 6.79 11.50 -1.49
CA SER A 55 6.91 11.34 -0.03
C SER A 55 7.59 12.52 0.67
N LEU A 56 8.36 13.37 -0.03
CA LEU A 56 8.86 14.63 0.52
C LEU A 56 7.73 15.63 0.83
N ALA A 57 6.52 15.47 0.29
CA ALA A 57 5.38 16.30 0.64
C ALA A 57 5.05 16.27 2.14
N ILE A 58 5.46 15.22 2.86
CA ILE A 58 5.33 15.12 4.32
C ILE A 58 5.94 16.35 5.00
N SER A 59 7.11 16.80 4.54
CA SER A 59 7.80 17.97 5.08
C SER A 59 7.61 19.25 4.24
N GLU A 60 7.52 19.13 2.91
CA GLU A 60 7.50 20.29 2.01
C GLU A 60 6.10 20.89 1.81
N ALA A 61 5.05 20.05 1.92
CA ALA A 61 3.68 20.46 1.66
C ALA A 61 2.66 19.73 2.57
N PRO A 62 2.82 19.75 3.91
CA PRO A 62 1.99 18.98 4.82
C PRO A 62 0.49 19.30 4.68
N GLU A 63 0.12 20.56 4.47
CA GLU A 63 -1.28 20.95 4.26
C GLU A 63 -1.91 20.36 3.00
N LYS A 64 -1.12 20.17 1.93
CA LYS A 64 -1.61 19.48 0.73
C LYS A 64 -1.83 18.00 0.97
N LEU A 65 -0.93 17.36 1.73
CA LEU A 65 -1.08 15.96 2.08
C LEU A 65 -2.27 15.75 3.03
N ILE A 66 -2.47 16.62 4.02
CA ILE A 66 -3.67 16.61 4.87
C ILE A 66 -4.94 16.74 4.02
N GLU A 67 -4.94 17.64 3.03
CA GLU A 67 -6.09 17.81 2.13
C GLU A 67 -6.38 16.55 1.32
N VAL A 68 -5.36 15.84 0.83
CA VAL A 68 -5.53 14.56 0.14
C VAL A 68 -6.16 13.52 1.06
N HIS A 69 -5.62 13.33 2.25
CA HIS A 69 -6.18 12.39 3.23
C HIS A 69 -7.62 12.77 3.63
N ARG A 70 -7.91 14.07 3.78
CA ARG A 70 -9.27 14.56 4.05
C ARG A 70 -10.23 14.15 2.93
N ARG A 71 -9.86 14.35 1.67
CA ARG A 71 -10.71 13.98 0.52
C ARG A 71 -11.03 12.50 0.48
N TYR A 72 -10.05 11.63 0.77
CA TYR A 72 -10.30 10.20 0.84
C TYR A 72 -11.17 9.82 2.04
N ALA A 73 -10.87 10.33 3.22
CA ALA A 73 -11.67 10.06 4.41
C ALA A 73 -13.14 10.50 4.26
N GLU A 74 -13.41 11.62 3.56
CA GLU A 74 -14.76 12.09 3.24
C GLU A 74 -15.55 11.14 2.35
N THR A 75 -14.89 10.26 1.59
CA THR A 75 -15.59 9.26 0.78
C THR A 75 -16.32 8.22 1.61
N GLY A 76 -15.90 8.04 2.87
CA GLY A 76 -16.40 7.00 3.76
C GLY A 76 -15.57 5.72 3.74
N CYS A 77 -14.37 5.72 3.15
CA CYS A 77 -13.47 4.55 3.19
C CYS A 77 -13.12 4.16 4.64
N ASP A 78 -12.74 2.92 4.84
CA ASP A 78 -12.44 2.34 6.17
C ASP A 78 -10.98 2.55 6.57
N VAL A 79 -10.09 2.60 5.58
CA VAL A 79 -8.63 2.70 5.75
C VAL A 79 -8.09 3.77 4.83
N ILE A 80 -7.20 4.62 5.35
CA ILE A 80 -6.37 5.53 4.55
C ILE A 80 -4.90 5.18 4.75
N GLU A 81 -4.12 5.25 3.67
CA GLU A 81 -2.69 4.99 3.70
C GLU A 81 -1.91 6.25 4.09
N THR A 82 -0.74 6.07 4.70
CA THR A 82 0.27 7.13 4.81
C THR A 82 1.01 7.28 3.48
N HIS A 83 1.57 8.47 3.21
CA HIS A 83 2.36 8.68 1.98
C HIS A 83 3.85 8.33 2.17
N THR A 84 4.11 7.13 2.68
CA THR A 84 5.45 6.64 3.08
C THR A 84 6.02 5.55 2.19
N PHE A 85 5.32 5.19 1.12
CA PHE A 85 5.76 4.16 0.18
C PHE A 85 7.24 4.28 -0.24
N ALA A 86 7.72 5.50 -0.49
CA ALA A 86 9.10 5.76 -0.88
C ALA A 86 9.99 6.32 0.24
N LEU A 87 9.62 6.11 1.51
CA LEU A 87 10.41 6.55 2.67
C LEU A 87 11.82 5.95 2.67
N ASN A 88 11.98 4.71 2.21
CA ASN A 88 13.29 4.08 2.00
C ASN A 88 14.21 4.86 1.06
N ARG A 89 13.67 5.60 0.10
CA ARG A 89 14.45 6.45 -0.81
C ARG A 89 14.89 7.73 -0.15
N ILE A 90 14.10 8.25 0.77
CA ILE A 90 14.53 9.38 1.62
C ILE A 90 15.68 8.92 2.49
N TYR A 91 15.55 7.76 3.18
CA TYR A 91 16.65 7.15 3.94
C TYR A 91 17.91 6.97 3.07
N SER A 92 17.81 6.30 1.93
CA SER A 92 18.94 6.08 1.02
C SER A 92 19.52 7.38 0.47
N GLY A 93 18.68 8.37 0.21
CA GLY A 93 19.10 9.69 -0.26
C GLY A 93 19.93 10.44 0.78
N ILE A 94 19.55 10.33 2.06
CA ILE A 94 20.32 10.89 3.18
C ILE A 94 21.66 10.16 3.32
N GLU A 95 21.67 8.83 3.41
CA GLU A 95 22.89 8.02 3.58
C GLU A 95 23.91 8.23 2.44
N ARG A 96 23.42 8.54 1.22
CA ARG A 96 24.27 8.80 0.07
C ARG A 96 24.63 10.29 -0.12
N GLY A 97 24.18 11.16 0.79
CA GLY A 97 24.41 12.62 0.69
C GLY A 97 23.71 13.28 -0.51
N LYS A 98 22.67 12.67 -1.06
CA LYS A 98 21.84 13.22 -2.14
C LYS A 98 20.71 14.14 -1.61
N LEU A 99 20.27 13.91 -0.38
CA LEU A 99 19.32 14.75 0.34
C LEU A 99 20.04 15.42 1.51
N ASP A 100 19.98 16.74 1.55
CA ASP A 100 20.53 17.55 2.65
C ASP A 100 19.52 17.60 3.82
N LEU A 101 19.37 16.46 4.48
CA LEU A 101 18.51 16.26 5.63
C LEU A 101 19.32 15.63 6.79
N PRO A 102 18.94 15.86 8.05
CA PRO A 102 19.53 15.17 9.19
C PRO A 102 19.46 13.64 9.05
N LYS A 103 20.44 12.93 9.58
CA LYS A 103 20.58 11.47 9.43
C LYS A 103 19.30 10.69 9.80
N ASP A 104 18.61 11.10 10.85
CA ASP A 104 17.42 10.43 11.37
C ASP A 104 16.10 11.11 10.91
N ALA A 105 16.16 12.09 9.99
CA ALA A 105 14.97 12.81 9.52
C ALA A 105 13.89 11.89 8.93
N TRP A 106 14.27 10.77 8.34
CA TRP A 106 13.33 9.79 7.81
C TRP A 106 12.43 9.16 8.91
N LYS A 107 12.93 9.06 10.15
CA LYS A 107 12.14 8.58 11.29
C LYS A 107 11.08 9.58 11.71
N ASP A 108 11.45 10.86 11.76
CA ASP A 108 10.51 11.94 12.05
C ASP A 108 9.43 12.03 10.96
N LEU A 109 9.82 11.88 9.68
CA LEU A 109 8.89 11.84 8.56
C LEU A 109 7.95 10.62 8.62
N ALA A 110 8.44 9.46 9.07
CA ALA A 110 7.60 8.28 9.28
C ALA A 110 6.44 8.57 10.25
N ILE A 111 6.75 9.13 11.41
CA ILE A 111 5.74 9.46 12.43
C ILE A 111 4.85 10.62 11.96
N GLU A 112 5.45 11.66 11.39
CA GLU A 112 4.70 12.82 10.89
C GLU A 112 3.67 12.41 9.83
N SER A 113 3.98 11.46 8.95
CA SER A 113 3.03 10.98 7.94
C SER A 113 1.77 10.37 8.56
N VAL A 114 1.91 9.64 9.68
CA VAL A 114 0.77 9.10 10.44
C VAL A 114 -0.08 10.23 11.02
N ARG A 115 0.57 11.26 11.59
CA ARG A 115 -0.13 12.44 12.13
C ARG A 115 -0.89 13.20 11.05
N LEU A 116 -0.30 13.38 9.88
CA LEU A 116 -0.95 14.08 8.75
C LEU A 116 -2.17 13.30 8.25
N ALA A 117 -2.09 11.98 8.15
CA ALA A 117 -3.22 11.13 7.80
C ALA A 117 -4.34 11.25 8.85
N ARG A 118 -4.00 11.17 10.15
CA ARG A 118 -4.95 11.39 11.27
C ARG A 118 -5.61 12.77 11.21
N GLU A 119 -4.83 13.81 10.91
CA GLU A 119 -5.35 15.17 10.79
C GLU A 119 -6.32 15.29 9.62
N GLY A 120 -5.99 14.69 8.46
CA GLY A 120 -6.90 14.63 7.33
C GLY A 120 -8.22 13.96 7.68
N ALA A 121 -8.16 12.81 8.34
CA ALA A 121 -9.35 12.10 8.82
C ALA A 121 -10.18 12.95 9.83
N ARG A 122 -9.54 13.64 10.77
CA ARG A 122 -10.23 14.55 11.69
C ARG A 122 -10.92 15.71 10.97
N ARG A 123 -10.27 16.32 9.99
CA ARG A 123 -10.87 17.41 9.18
C ARG A 123 -12.04 16.94 8.33
N ALA A 124 -12.04 15.65 7.96
CA ALA A 124 -13.17 15.00 7.29
C ALA A 124 -14.32 14.62 8.25
N GLY A 125 -14.17 14.82 9.56
CA GLY A 125 -15.14 14.36 10.56
C GLY A 125 -15.12 12.84 10.77
N ARG A 126 -14.03 12.16 10.36
CA ARG A 126 -13.86 10.71 10.41
C ARG A 126 -12.63 10.31 11.28
N PRO A 127 -12.61 10.64 12.58
CA PRO A 127 -11.49 10.27 13.47
C PRO A 127 -11.40 8.76 13.71
N ASP A 128 -12.42 8.00 13.29
CA ASP A 128 -12.55 6.55 13.37
C ASP A 128 -11.80 5.80 12.26
N VAL A 129 -11.44 6.48 11.16
CA VAL A 129 -10.74 5.85 10.02
C VAL A 129 -9.41 5.27 10.47
N SER A 130 -9.14 4.01 10.07
CA SER A 130 -7.85 3.37 10.30
C SER A 130 -6.76 3.95 9.41
N VAL A 131 -5.56 4.11 9.96
CA VAL A 131 -4.38 4.56 9.21
C VAL A 131 -3.43 3.40 8.99
N ALA A 132 -3.19 3.07 7.72
CA ALA A 132 -2.21 2.10 7.28
C ALA A 132 -0.85 2.76 7.03
N PHE A 133 0.19 2.28 7.67
CA PHE A 133 1.55 2.71 7.34
C PHE A 133 2.03 1.96 6.10
N ALA A 134 2.11 2.65 4.97
CA ALA A 134 2.55 2.07 3.71
C ALA A 134 4.08 1.95 3.68
N CYS A 135 4.61 0.77 3.42
CA CYS A 135 6.05 0.53 3.29
C CYS A 135 6.34 -0.63 2.32
N ARG A 136 7.64 -0.87 2.09
CA ARG A 136 8.13 -2.00 1.31
C ARG A 136 9.44 -2.52 1.89
N THR A 137 9.81 -3.75 1.55
CA THR A 137 11.08 -4.37 1.98
C THR A 137 12.13 -4.43 0.87
N MET A 138 11.75 -4.04 -0.35
CA MET A 138 12.61 -4.10 -1.54
C MET A 138 12.58 -2.77 -2.27
N ASP A 139 13.67 -2.40 -2.90
CA ASP A 139 13.75 -1.24 -3.79
C ASP A 139 14.08 -1.66 -5.21
N TRP A 140 13.83 -0.78 -6.12
CA TRP A 140 14.04 -0.95 -7.53
C TRP A 140 15.36 -0.29 -7.98
N PRO A 141 16.32 -1.05 -8.50
CA PRO A 141 17.63 -0.51 -8.87
C PRO A 141 17.56 0.54 -10.00
N GLY A 142 16.62 0.39 -10.91
CA GLY A 142 16.49 1.23 -12.11
C GLY A 142 16.25 2.72 -11.82
N ASP A 143 15.70 3.04 -10.65
CA ASP A 143 15.47 4.43 -10.25
C ASP A 143 16.73 5.14 -9.72
N GLN A 144 17.83 4.42 -9.61
CA GLN A 144 19.10 4.97 -9.09
C GLN A 144 20.11 5.34 -10.21
N GLN A 145 19.81 4.99 -11.46
CA GLN A 145 20.70 5.24 -12.60
C GLN A 145 19.91 5.85 -13.74
N GLU A 146 20.27 7.05 -14.13
CA GLU A 146 19.75 7.75 -15.33
C GLU A 146 19.91 6.94 -16.64
N GLU A 147 20.68 5.85 -16.61
CA GLU A 147 21.07 5.06 -17.76
C GLU A 147 20.36 3.70 -17.87
N ALA A 148 19.60 3.27 -16.86
CA ALA A 148 18.95 1.96 -16.89
C ALA A 148 17.64 2.01 -17.71
N ARG A 149 17.77 2.20 -19.04
CA ARG A 149 16.65 2.12 -19.98
C ARG A 149 16.23 0.68 -20.32
N ASP A 150 17.00 -0.31 -19.90
CA ASP A 150 16.76 -1.73 -20.15
C ASP A 150 16.46 -2.42 -18.82
N TYR A 151 15.22 -2.78 -18.66
CA TYR A 151 14.58 -3.19 -17.44
C TYR A 151 14.72 -4.68 -17.14
N GLU A 152 15.93 -5.16 -16.94
CA GLU A 152 16.23 -6.48 -16.37
C GLU A 152 16.77 -6.39 -14.92
N GLY A 153 16.44 -5.32 -14.21
CA GLY A 153 16.93 -5.08 -12.85
C GLY A 153 16.29 -6.01 -11.83
N THR A 154 17.11 -6.79 -11.14
CA THR A 154 16.70 -7.55 -9.96
C THR A 154 16.37 -6.58 -8.82
N TYR A 155 15.24 -6.79 -8.13
CA TYR A 155 14.91 -6.05 -6.91
C TYR A 155 16.01 -6.23 -5.87
N VAL A 156 16.34 -5.16 -5.16
CA VAL A 156 17.36 -5.17 -4.13
C VAL A 156 16.67 -5.10 -2.77
N PRO A 157 16.94 -6.06 -1.85
CA PRO A 157 16.44 -5.97 -0.49
C PRO A 157 16.90 -4.64 0.16
N LEU A 158 16.01 -4.05 0.97
CA LEU A 158 16.36 -2.86 1.75
C LEU A 158 17.30 -3.24 2.90
N ASP A 159 17.99 -2.23 3.42
CA ASP A 159 18.91 -2.41 4.56
C ASP A 159 18.13 -2.89 5.80
N PHE A 160 18.27 -4.16 6.11
CA PHE A 160 17.56 -4.81 7.22
C PHE A 160 17.93 -4.18 8.56
N ASP A 161 19.22 -4.03 8.83
CA ASP A 161 19.71 -3.60 10.14
C ASP A 161 19.58 -2.08 10.38
N ASN A 162 19.80 -1.27 9.34
CA ASN A 162 19.83 0.19 9.50
C ASN A 162 18.56 0.90 9.06
N TYR A 163 17.64 0.21 8.36
CA TYR A 163 16.37 0.78 7.93
C TYR A 163 15.15 -0.01 8.41
N LEU A 164 15.00 -1.30 8.00
CA LEU A 164 13.77 -2.05 8.28
C LEU A 164 13.57 -2.32 9.77
N LYS A 165 14.60 -2.78 10.46
CA LYS A 165 14.53 -3.04 11.89
C LYS A 165 14.30 -1.77 12.71
N PRO A 166 15.04 -0.65 12.52
CA PRO A 166 14.72 0.61 13.18
C PRO A 166 13.32 1.15 12.84
N LEU A 167 12.79 0.93 11.61
CA LEU A 167 11.43 1.32 11.26
C LEU A 167 10.40 0.50 12.04
N ALA A 168 10.55 -0.82 12.07
CA ALA A 168 9.64 -1.68 12.82
C ALA A 168 9.64 -1.34 14.32
N GLU A 169 10.83 -1.12 14.92
CA GLU A 169 10.97 -0.67 16.31
C GLU A 169 10.33 0.69 16.55
N LEU A 170 10.47 1.65 15.63
CA LEU A 170 9.85 2.96 15.70
C LEU A 170 8.32 2.86 15.74
N LEU A 171 7.74 2.09 14.83
CA LEU A 171 6.28 1.90 14.75
C LEU A 171 5.73 1.13 15.97
N ALA A 172 6.47 0.11 16.44
CA ALA A 172 6.08 -0.67 17.62
C ALA A 172 6.02 0.18 18.89
N ASN A 173 6.96 1.13 19.04
CA ASN A 173 7.08 2.00 20.20
C ASN A 173 6.27 3.30 20.10
N ALA A 174 5.66 3.57 18.95
CA ALA A 174 4.78 4.72 18.79
C ALA A 174 3.50 4.55 19.62
N GLU A 175 2.97 5.65 20.13
CA GLU A 175 1.79 5.66 20.99
C GLU A 175 0.74 6.68 20.49
N GLY A 176 -0.51 6.46 20.86
CA GLY A 176 -1.61 7.39 20.56
C GLY A 176 -1.77 7.62 19.06
N ASP A 177 -1.83 8.88 18.65
CA ASP A 177 -2.00 9.28 17.24
C ASP A 177 -0.74 9.10 16.38
N ASP A 178 0.41 8.82 16.99
CA ASP A 178 1.66 8.53 16.29
C ASP A 178 1.74 7.07 15.82
N LYS A 179 0.94 6.18 16.42
CA LYS A 179 0.92 4.77 16.09
C LYS A 179 -0.04 4.49 14.91
N PRO A 180 0.41 3.82 13.84
CA PRO A 180 -0.50 3.36 12.79
C PRO A 180 -1.40 2.22 13.32
N ASP A 181 -2.55 2.03 12.70
CA ASP A 181 -3.48 0.97 13.06
C ASP A 181 -3.13 -0.37 12.41
N LEU A 182 -2.48 -0.31 11.26
CA LEU A 182 -1.91 -1.46 10.55
C LEU A 182 -0.68 -1.03 9.74
N VAL A 183 0.13 -2.01 9.34
CA VAL A 183 1.19 -1.84 8.34
C VAL A 183 0.72 -2.46 7.04
N LEU A 184 0.83 -1.73 5.93
CA LEU A 184 0.59 -2.21 4.58
C LEU A 184 1.92 -2.30 3.84
N MET A 185 2.37 -3.53 3.63
CA MET A 185 3.59 -3.80 2.88
C MET A 185 3.21 -4.00 1.43
N GLU A 186 3.48 -2.99 0.59
CA GLU A 186 2.92 -2.91 -0.74
C GLU A 186 3.96 -3.04 -1.88
N ILE A 187 3.45 -3.35 -3.08
CA ILE A 187 4.21 -3.49 -4.32
C ILE A 187 5.39 -4.45 -4.17
N GLN A 188 5.21 -5.51 -3.38
CA GLN A 188 6.19 -6.59 -3.34
C GLN A 188 6.17 -7.33 -4.68
N LYS A 189 7.33 -7.76 -5.17
CA LYS A 189 7.44 -8.47 -6.46
C LYS A 189 8.12 -9.81 -6.31
N GLU A 190 9.29 -9.81 -5.69
CA GLU A 190 10.09 -11.03 -5.54
C GLU A 190 9.57 -11.90 -4.39
N ILE A 191 9.53 -13.20 -4.61
CA ILE A 191 9.25 -14.21 -3.60
C ILE A 191 10.47 -15.12 -3.54
N PRO A 192 11.15 -15.22 -2.39
CA PRO A 192 12.31 -16.10 -2.21
C PRO A 192 11.98 -17.55 -2.52
N GLU A 193 12.94 -18.31 -3.10
CA GLU A 193 12.74 -19.71 -3.44
C GLU A 193 12.49 -20.59 -2.20
N ASP A 194 13.14 -20.25 -1.10
CA ASP A 194 13.01 -20.94 0.19
C ASP A 194 11.79 -20.49 1.01
N LEU A 195 11.03 -19.52 0.51
CA LEU A 195 9.86 -18.92 1.19
C LEU A 195 10.17 -18.40 2.58
N LEU A 196 11.37 -17.87 2.81
CA LEU A 196 11.77 -17.23 4.06
C LEU A 196 11.57 -15.72 3.97
N PHE A 197 10.83 -15.15 4.91
CA PHE A 197 10.46 -13.73 4.95
C PHE A 197 10.84 -13.07 6.28
N PRO A 198 12.14 -12.96 6.60
CA PRO A 198 12.59 -12.35 7.86
C PRO A 198 12.13 -10.90 8.01
N ASP A 199 12.05 -10.18 6.89
CA ASP A 199 11.59 -8.79 6.85
C ASP A 199 10.12 -8.67 7.31
N TYR A 200 9.25 -9.60 6.86
CA TYR A 200 7.83 -9.59 7.22
C TYR A 200 7.65 -10.03 8.67
N GLN A 201 8.41 -11.04 9.12
CA GLN A 201 8.38 -11.49 10.50
C GLN A 201 8.71 -10.37 11.47
N LEU A 202 9.67 -9.52 11.10
CA LEU A 202 10.04 -8.34 11.87
C LEU A 202 8.83 -7.41 12.14
N PHE A 203 7.99 -7.16 11.13
CA PHE A 203 6.80 -6.32 11.28
C PHE A 203 5.66 -7.07 12.00
N ILE A 204 5.48 -8.35 11.76
CA ILE A 204 4.51 -9.18 12.49
C ILE A 204 4.82 -9.19 13.99
N ASP A 205 6.10 -9.26 14.37
CA ASP A 205 6.56 -9.26 15.76
C ASP A 205 6.28 -7.95 16.49
N THR A 206 6.00 -6.85 15.77
CA THR A 206 5.53 -5.58 16.38
C THR A 206 4.17 -5.71 17.04
N GLY A 207 3.38 -6.71 16.65
CA GLY A 207 1.98 -6.87 17.05
C GLY A 207 1.00 -5.92 16.37
N ILE A 208 1.47 -5.06 15.45
CA ILE A 208 0.62 -4.25 14.56
C ILE A 208 0.16 -5.17 13.42
N PRO A 209 -1.14 -5.21 13.07
CA PRO A 209 -1.63 -6.02 11.96
C PRO A 209 -0.85 -5.74 10.68
N LEU A 210 -0.38 -6.78 9.99
CA LEU A 210 0.36 -6.67 8.74
C LEU A 210 -0.49 -7.15 7.57
N TRP A 211 -0.73 -6.27 6.60
CA TRP A 211 -1.26 -6.60 5.28
C TRP A 211 -0.11 -6.67 4.29
N ILE A 212 -0.07 -7.73 3.47
CA ILE A 212 1.04 -7.96 2.53
C ILE A 212 0.47 -7.93 1.11
N SER A 213 0.99 -7.03 0.28
CA SER A 213 0.49 -6.81 -1.07
C SER A 213 1.58 -6.99 -2.13
N TYR A 214 1.24 -7.76 -3.16
CA TYR A 214 2.13 -8.11 -4.26
C TYR A 214 1.62 -7.59 -5.60
N ARG A 215 2.55 -7.28 -6.48
CA ARG A 215 2.26 -6.98 -7.88
C ARG A 215 2.20 -8.27 -8.70
N ARG A 216 1.16 -9.07 -8.46
CA ARG A 216 0.97 -10.38 -9.07
C ARG A 216 -0.49 -10.63 -9.45
N SER A 217 -0.68 -11.49 -10.44
CA SER A 217 -1.94 -12.06 -10.85
C SER A 217 -1.91 -13.59 -10.69
N VAL A 218 -2.92 -14.28 -11.17
CA VAL A 218 -2.99 -15.76 -11.16
C VAL A 218 -1.78 -16.34 -11.88
N GLY A 219 -0.88 -17.00 -11.13
CA GLY A 219 0.30 -17.67 -11.65
C GLY A 219 1.35 -16.76 -12.32
N ALA A 220 1.27 -15.44 -12.18
CA ALA A 220 2.09 -14.52 -12.95
C ALA A 220 2.59 -13.30 -12.18
N ILE A 221 3.81 -12.86 -12.51
CA ILE A 221 4.35 -11.56 -12.10
C ILE A 221 3.90 -10.50 -13.11
N ILE A 222 3.40 -9.37 -12.61
CA ILE A 222 2.96 -8.26 -13.45
C ILE A 222 4.00 -7.15 -13.43
N ASP A 223 4.43 -6.70 -14.60
CA ASP A 223 5.39 -5.60 -14.72
C ASP A 223 4.73 -4.23 -14.54
N VAL A 224 5.56 -3.20 -14.48
CA VAL A 224 5.15 -1.82 -14.22
C VAL A 224 4.23 -1.27 -15.30
N ASP A 225 4.42 -1.68 -16.54
CA ASP A 225 3.57 -1.34 -17.70
C ASP A 225 2.32 -2.27 -17.84
N GLY A 226 2.13 -3.20 -16.89
CA GLY A 226 1.02 -4.14 -16.91
C GLY A 226 1.25 -5.39 -17.74
N GLY A 227 2.44 -5.55 -18.32
CA GLY A 227 2.84 -6.77 -19.03
C GLY A 227 3.05 -7.94 -18.06
N VAL A 228 2.86 -9.16 -18.56
CA VAL A 228 3.25 -10.38 -17.85
C VAL A 228 4.75 -10.57 -18.07
N VAL A 229 5.54 -10.47 -16.99
CA VAL A 229 7.00 -10.62 -17.05
C VAL A 229 7.40 -12.08 -16.98
N LEU A 230 6.86 -12.79 -15.99
CA LEU A 230 7.14 -14.21 -15.75
C LEU A 230 5.87 -14.89 -15.23
N GLU A 231 5.64 -16.10 -15.71
CA GLU A 231 4.74 -17.03 -15.02
C GLU A 231 5.54 -17.70 -13.89
N ASP A 232 5.02 -17.65 -12.66
CA ASP A 232 5.66 -18.28 -11.51
C ASP A 232 4.80 -19.39 -10.88
N GLY A 233 3.77 -19.80 -11.59
CA GLY A 233 2.86 -20.86 -11.16
C GLY A 233 2.22 -20.53 -9.81
N ASP A 234 2.32 -21.46 -8.85
CA ASP A 234 1.70 -21.33 -7.54
C ASP A 234 2.60 -20.64 -6.50
N ARG A 235 3.68 -20.00 -6.90
CA ARG A 235 4.66 -19.41 -5.96
C ARG A 235 4.02 -18.38 -5.02
N PHE A 236 3.18 -17.50 -5.55
CA PHE A 236 2.48 -16.51 -4.72
C PHE A 236 1.42 -17.15 -3.81
N GLY A 237 0.70 -18.16 -4.30
CA GLY A 237 -0.22 -18.94 -3.46
C GLY A 237 0.51 -19.62 -2.30
N ASN A 238 1.63 -20.28 -2.57
CA ASN A 238 2.48 -20.90 -1.55
C ASN A 238 3.02 -19.87 -0.54
N ALA A 239 3.42 -18.69 -1.00
CA ALA A 239 3.83 -17.59 -0.11
C ALA A 239 2.67 -17.12 0.77
N ALA A 240 1.45 -17.00 0.23
CA ALA A 240 0.26 -16.62 1.00
C ALA A 240 -0.04 -17.61 2.14
N ALA A 241 0.15 -18.92 1.91
CA ALA A 241 0.05 -19.92 2.96
C ALA A 241 1.11 -19.72 4.06
N VAL A 242 2.32 -19.33 3.70
CA VAL A 242 3.38 -18.99 4.67
C VAL A 242 3.04 -17.73 5.44
N PHE A 243 2.52 -16.68 4.78
CA PHE A 243 2.10 -15.44 5.45
C PHE A 243 1.02 -15.70 6.51
N GLU A 244 0.06 -16.58 6.22
CA GLU A 244 -0.94 -17.00 7.20
C GLU A 244 -0.31 -17.68 8.41
N GLN A 245 0.62 -18.61 8.18
CA GLN A 245 1.34 -19.30 9.28
C GLN A 245 2.18 -18.35 10.12
N MET A 246 2.76 -17.31 9.51
CA MET A 246 3.51 -16.26 10.19
C MET A 246 2.62 -15.35 11.03
N GLY A 247 1.32 -15.25 10.71
CA GLY A 247 0.36 -14.38 11.39
C GLY A 247 0.09 -13.06 10.72
N ALA A 248 0.27 -12.95 9.40
CA ALA A 248 -0.22 -11.82 8.62
C ALA A 248 -1.74 -11.69 8.76
N ALA A 249 -2.25 -10.48 8.59
CA ALA A 249 -3.68 -10.18 8.75
C ALA A 249 -4.46 -10.18 7.42
N ALA A 250 -3.78 -10.01 6.28
CA ALA A 250 -4.39 -10.09 4.95
C ALA A 250 -3.31 -10.27 3.86
N VAL A 251 -3.72 -10.76 2.69
CA VAL A 251 -2.93 -10.82 1.47
C VAL A 251 -3.64 -10.09 0.34
N LEU A 252 -2.92 -9.24 -0.40
CA LEU A 252 -3.50 -8.39 -1.42
C LEU A 252 -2.67 -8.42 -2.72
N VAL A 253 -3.29 -7.89 -3.78
CA VAL A 253 -2.59 -7.53 -5.01
C VAL A 253 -2.79 -6.05 -5.31
N ASN A 254 -1.74 -5.36 -5.78
CA ASN A 254 -1.84 -3.93 -6.04
C ASN A 254 -1.00 -3.42 -7.19
N CYS A 255 -1.26 -2.17 -7.58
CA CYS A 255 -0.47 -1.41 -8.54
C CYS A 255 -0.31 -2.15 -9.89
N LEU A 256 -1.35 -2.86 -10.33
CA LEU A 256 -1.46 -3.58 -11.60
C LEU A 256 -2.73 -3.11 -12.32
N PRO A 257 -2.85 -3.34 -13.64
CA PRO A 257 -4.09 -3.06 -14.35
C PRO A 257 -5.28 -3.85 -13.77
N SER A 258 -6.46 -3.25 -13.75
CA SER A 258 -7.66 -3.84 -13.15
C SER A 258 -8.07 -5.18 -13.79
N ASP A 259 -7.81 -5.37 -15.09
CA ASP A 259 -8.06 -6.63 -15.81
C ASP A 259 -7.15 -7.79 -15.37
N LYS A 260 -6.13 -7.53 -14.55
CA LYS A 260 -5.23 -8.54 -13.98
C LYS A 260 -5.65 -9.00 -12.58
N VAL A 261 -6.74 -8.46 -12.05
CA VAL A 261 -7.30 -8.80 -10.73
C VAL A 261 -8.24 -10.00 -10.81
N ASP A 262 -8.92 -10.18 -11.94
CA ASP A 262 -9.91 -11.24 -12.13
C ASP A 262 -9.31 -12.63 -11.86
N GLY A 263 -10.04 -13.46 -11.12
CA GLY A 263 -9.64 -14.81 -10.75
C GLY A 263 -8.59 -14.93 -9.64
N VAL A 264 -8.04 -13.82 -9.13
CA VAL A 264 -7.02 -13.85 -8.07
C VAL A 264 -7.62 -14.38 -6.75
N ALA A 265 -8.83 -13.95 -6.38
CA ALA A 265 -9.41 -14.37 -5.11
C ALA A 265 -9.72 -15.88 -5.06
N PRO A 266 -10.43 -16.48 -6.03
CA PRO A 266 -10.69 -17.91 -6.00
C PRO A 266 -9.39 -18.73 -6.09
N TRP A 267 -8.39 -18.27 -6.83
CA TRP A 267 -7.10 -18.93 -6.90
C TRP A 267 -6.34 -18.86 -5.58
N LEU A 268 -6.18 -17.69 -4.95
CA LEU A 268 -5.50 -17.56 -3.66
C LEU A 268 -6.23 -18.32 -2.55
N ARG A 269 -7.55 -18.45 -2.64
CA ARG A 269 -8.35 -19.18 -1.67
C ARG A 269 -8.02 -20.68 -1.61
N GLU A 270 -7.38 -21.23 -2.63
CA GLU A 270 -6.87 -22.61 -2.60
C GLU A 270 -5.67 -22.78 -1.64
N PHE A 271 -4.97 -21.68 -1.29
CA PHE A 271 -3.74 -21.69 -0.51
C PHE A 271 -3.89 -21.07 0.89
N THR A 272 -4.82 -20.14 1.09
CA THR A 272 -4.92 -19.38 2.34
C THR A 272 -6.37 -19.06 2.72
N SER A 273 -6.61 -18.97 4.03
CA SER A 273 -7.86 -18.47 4.61
C SER A 273 -7.81 -16.97 4.96
N LEU A 274 -6.67 -16.31 4.78
CA LEU A 274 -6.54 -14.88 5.01
C LEU A 274 -7.57 -14.06 4.21
N PRO A 275 -8.02 -12.90 4.70
CA PRO A 275 -8.69 -11.92 3.88
C PRO A 275 -7.87 -11.60 2.63
N ILE A 276 -8.53 -11.61 1.46
CA ILE A 276 -7.90 -11.33 0.17
C ILE A 276 -8.37 -9.96 -0.32
N GLY A 277 -7.47 -9.17 -0.91
CA GLY A 277 -7.82 -7.86 -1.42
C GLY A 277 -7.13 -7.45 -2.70
N ALA A 278 -7.63 -6.35 -3.29
CA ALA A 278 -7.03 -5.73 -4.47
C ALA A 278 -7.20 -4.21 -4.46
N TYR A 279 -6.15 -3.48 -4.91
CA TYR A 279 -6.19 -2.05 -5.19
C TYR A 279 -5.37 -1.74 -6.46
N PRO A 280 -6.01 -1.89 -7.63
CA PRO A 280 -5.36 -1.73 -8.92
C PRO A 280 -5.18 -0.27 -9.33
N ASN A 281 -4.41 -0.07 -10.42
CA ASN A 281 -4.26 1.22 -11.07
C ASN A 281 -5.48 1.56 -11.94
N MET A 282 -5.74 2.88 -12.09
CA MET A 282 -6.75 3.40 -13.01
C MET A 282 -6.17 3.76 -14.40
N GLY A 283 -4.87 3.74 -14.55
CA GLY A 283 -4.16 3.98 -15.80
C GLY A 283 -3.08 2.95 -16.03
N THR A 284 -2.38 3.07 -17.16
CA THR A 284 -1.21 2.26 -17.49
C THR A 284 0.05 3.12 -17.43
N TYR A 285 1.08 2.63 -16.75
CA TYR A 285 2.37 3.33 -16.67
C TYR A 285 3.24 2.91 -17.85
N LEU A 286 3.48 3.82 -18.79
CA LEU A 286 4.24 3.56 -20.00
C LEU A 286 5.48 4.44 -20.03
N ARG A 287 6.67 3.85 -19.93
CA ARG A 287 7.96 4.55 -20.13
C ARG A 287 8.08 5.86 -19.35
N TYR A 288 7.79 5.82 -18.04
CA TYR A 288 7.82 6.97 -17.12
C TYR A 288 6.67 7.97 -17.26
N GLU A 289 5.64 7.69 -18.06
CA GLU A 289 4.43 8.48 -18.16
C GLU A 289 3.19 7.62 -17.92
N TRP A 290 2.16 8.25 -17.35
CA TRP A 290 0.88 7.60 -17.18
C TRP A 290 -0.01 7.84 -18.39
N ASP A 291 -0.52 6.76 -18.96
CA ASP A 291 -1.63 6.81 -19.89
C ASP A 291 -2.95 6.70 -19.12
N TRP A 292 -3.61 7.82 -18.94
CA TRP A 292 -4.91 7.92 -18.30
C TRP A 292 -6.08 7.73 -19.26
N SER A 293 -5.85 7.52 -20.55
CA SER A 293 -6.91 7.35 -21.55
C SER A 293 -7.75 6.09 -21.32
N VAL A 294 -7.17 5.12 -20.59
CA VAL A 294 -7.82 3.86 -20.20
C VAL A 294 -8.44 3.92 -18.79
N CYS A 295 -8.43 5.10 -18.15
CA CYS A 295 -8.96 5.25 -16.80
C CYS A 295 -10.46 4.90 -16.79
N PRO A 296 -10.90 3.91 -15.99
CA PRO A 296 -12.31 3.58 -15.87
C PRO A 296 -13.08 4.73 -15.19
N THR A 297 -14.33 4.88 -15.52
CA THR A 297 -15.21 5.75 -14.71
C THR A 297 -15.45 5.14 -13.33
N PRO A 298 -15.87 5.93 -12.31
CA PRO A 298 -16.22 5.38 -11.01
C PRO A 298 -17.21 4.22 -11.06
N GLU A 299 -18.21 4.29 -11.98
CA GLU A 299 -19.22 3.24 -12.17
C GLU A 299 -18.64 1.98 -12.81
N GLN A 300 -17.72 2.12 -13.76
CA GLN A 300 -17.00 1.00 -14.36
C GLN A 300 -16.11 0.32 -13.34
N PHE A 301 -15.39 1.11 -12.52
CA PHE A 301 -14.55 0.57 -11.46
C PHE A 301 -15.38 -0.17 -10.40
N LEU A 302 -16.52 0.38 -9.99
CA LEU A 302 -17.46 -0.31 -9.10
C LEU A 302 -17.97 -1.62 -9.71
N ALA A 303 -18.25 -1.66 -11.01
CA ALA A 303 -18.69 -2.90 -11.66
C ALA A 303 -17.63 -4.00 -11.59
N SER A 304 -16.35 -3.67 -11.85
CA SER A 304 -15.24 -4.61 -11.67
C SER A 304 -15.09 -5.03 -10.21
N ALA A 305 -15.15 -4.09 -9.27
CA ALA A 305 -15.04 -4.37 -7.84
C ALA A 305 -16.13 -5.32 -7.32
N ARG A 306 -17.37 -5.19 -7.83
CA ARG A 306 -18.45 -6.14 -7.51
C ARG A 306 -18.13 -7.55 -7.96
N SER A 307 -17.59 -7.72 -9.17
CA SER A 307 -17.15 -9.03 -9.65
C SER A 307 -16.10 -9.64 -8.74
N TRP A 308 -15.11 -8.85 -8.30
CA TRP A 308 -14.07 -9.34 -7.39
C TRP A 308 -14.61 -9.70 -6.00
N VAL A 309 -15.58 -8.94 -5.49
CA VAL A 309 -16.28 -9.27 -4.22
C VAL A 309 -17.08 -10.56 -4.38
N ASP A 310 -17.77 -10.75 -5.51
CA ASP A 310 -18.49 -11.99 -5.81
C ASP A 310 -17.53 -13.20 -5.92
N GLU A 311 -16.28 -12.98 -6.33
CA GLU A 311 -15.20 -13.96 -6.33
C GLU A 311 -14.60 -14.23 -4.94
N GLY A 312 -14.94 -13.42 -3.92
CA GLY A 312 -14.49 -13.61 -2.54
C GLY A 312 -13.44 -12.61 -2.05
N MET A 313 -13.21 -11.50 -2.76
CA MET A 313 -12.38 -10.41 -2.23
C MET A 313 -13.09 -9.66 -1.12
N GLN A 314 -12.35 -9.30 -0.08
CA GLN A 314 -12.85 -8.61 1.11
C GLN A 314 -12.24 -7.23 1.33
N ILE A 315 -11.12 -6.90 0.66
CA ILE A 315 -10.47 -5.60 0.77
C ILE A 315 -10.35 -5.01 -0.62
N ILE A 316 -11.01 -3.89 -0.86
CA ILE A 316 -11.05 -3.23 -2.17
C ILE A 316 -10.61 -1.77 -2.03
N GLY A 317 -9.73 -1.33 -2.89
CA GLY A 317 -9.27 0.06 -2.98
C GLY A 317 -8.77 0.39 -4.37
N GLY A 318 -8.04 1.49 -4.48
CA GLY A 318 -7.40 1.87 -5.72
C GLY A 318 -5.96 2.32 -5.49
N CYS A 319 -5.10 2.13 -6.49
CA CYS A 319 -3.74 2.63 -6.50
C CYS A 319 -3.64 3.87 -7.42
N CYS A 320 -2.58 3.99 -8.20
CA CYS A 320 -2.34 5.17 -9.03
C CYS A 320 -3.54 5.55 -9.90
N GLY A 321 -3.92 6.84 -9.86
CA GLY A 321 -5.05 7.39 -10.61
C GLY A 321 -6.43 7.13 -10.03
N ALA A 322 -6.57 6.31 -8.98
CA ALA A 322 -7.83 6.16 -8.27
C ALA A 322 -8.12 7.44 -7.46
N ARG A 323 -9.16 8.16 -7.85
CA ARG A 323 -9.57 9.44 -7.27
C ARG A 323 -10.61 9.23 -6.16
N PRO A 324 -10.86 10.25 -5.31
CA PRO A 324 -11.94 10.19 -4.32
C PRO A 324 -13.30 9.79 -4.90
N ALA A 325 -13.61 10.16 -6.16
CA ALA A 325 -14.85 9.74 -6.81
C ALA A 325 -14.94 8.22 -7.04
N HIS A 326 -13.82 7.56 -7.38
CA HIS A 326 -13.78 6.11 -7.53
C HIS A 326 -14.02 5.41 -6.18
N ILE A 327 -13.34 5.89 -5.12
CA ILE A 327 -13.50 5.33 -3.78
C ILE A 327 -14.92 5.58 -3.24
N LYS A 328 -15.49 6.77 -3.48
CA LYS A 328 -16.88 7.04 -3.11
C LYS A 328 -17.87 6.09 -3.77
N ALA A 329 -17.66 5.76 -5.05
CA ALA A 329 -18.49 4.79 -5.75
C ALA A 329 -18.38 3.38 -5.12
N LEU A 330 -17.17 2.96 -4.70
CA LEU A 330 -16.98 1.70 -3.98
C LEU A 330 -17.73 1.69 -2.65
N VAL A 331 -17.60 2.75 -1.86
CA VAL A 331 -18.32 2.88 -0.56
C VAL A 331 -19.82 2.79 -0.77
N ASP A 332 -20.39 3.60 -1.68
CA ASP A 332 -21.81 3.63 -1.93
C ASP A 332 -22.35 2.32 -2.51
N GLY A 333 -21.54 1.63 -3.30
CA GLY A 333 -21.98 0.46 -4.04
C GLY A 333 -21.71 -0.89 -3.37
N LEU A 334 -20.75 -0.98 -2.44
CA LEU A 334 -20.34 -2.23 -1.79
C LEU A 334 -20.75 -2.28 -0.32
N GLN A 335 -20.69 -1.16 0.43
CA GLN A 335 -21.04 -1.18 1.87
C GLN A 335 -22.55 -1.16 2.12
N LEU A 336 -23.35 -0.63 1.22
CA LEU A 336 -24.82 -0.61 1.34
C LEU A 336 -25.47 -1.97 1.04
N ALA A 337 -24.75 -2.93 0.45
CA ALA A 337 -25.27 -4.26 0.11
C ALA A 337 -25.33 -5.23 1.31
N VAL A 338 -24.86 -4.84 2.49
CA VAL A 338 -24.77 -5.70 3.71
C VAL A 338 -25.93 -5.47 4.68
N VAL A 339 -26.92 -4.65 4.34
CA VAL A 339 -28.02 -4.24 5.25
C VAL A 339 -29.38 -4.85 4.86
N ASP A 340 -29.45 -5.92 4.06
CA ASP A 340 -30.70 -6.66 3.79
C ASP A 340 -30.66 -8.10 4.32
#